data_c9aa81437a601d77138b91c2ba437956
#
_entry.id   c9aa81437a601d77138b91c2ba437956
#
_cell.length_a   1.000
_cell.length_b   1.000
_cell.length_c   1.000
_cell.angle_alpha   90.00
_cell.angle_beta   90.00
_cell.angle_gamma   90.00
#
_symmetry.space_group_name_H-M   'P 1'
#
loop_
_entity.id
_entity.type
_entity.pdbx_description
1 polymer ?
#
loop_
_entity_poly.entity_id
_entity_poly.type
_entity_poly.pdbx_seq_one_letter_code
_entity_poly.pdbx_strand_id
1 'polypeptide(L)'
;MRQRTDMQVVNPLDCGIEFISNSAHSSRITMTRISNNKHRYGWLPDVPDRRDFLYAAPLTHIAKLPTKIDLRPHCSPVYAQGELGSCTANALAGAMQFERHKQKLKPDFIPSRLFIYYNERVMENSVDSDAGAQIRDGIKSIANQGDCPETEWPYDIAKFTCKPAQTCYQDAIKYKAVQYQRVPQLLNQMKGCLASGYPFVFGFSVYTEFESDTSAKSGEINMPGQKERLLGGHAVVAVGYDDATQRFIVRNSWGDWWGIKGYFTLPYAYLTDPDLADDFWTIRLESA
;
A
#
# COMPACT_ATOMS: atom_id res chain seq x y z
N MET A 1 -56.11 1.36 22.59
CA MET A 1 -55.58 1.42 21.22
C MET A 1 -54.13 1.87 21.28
N ARG A 2 -53.19 0.96 21.14
CA ARG A 2 -51.75 1.27 21.05
C ARG A 2 -51.34 1.03 19.60
N GLN A 3 -50.89 2.11 18.94
CA GLN A 3 -50.31 2.01 17.60
C GLN A 3 -48.91 1.39 17.71
N ARG A 4 -48.68 0.30 16.98
CA ARG A 4 -47.38 -0.27 16.72
C ARG A 4 -46.71 0.55 15.62
N THR A 5 -45.58 1.12 15.89
CA THR A 5 -44.65 1.68 14.91
C THR A 5 -43.82 0.54 14.32
N ASP A 6 -44.04 0.24 13.05
CA ASP A 6 -43.23 -0.70 12.28
C ASP A 6 -41.83 -0.09 12.02
N MET A 7 -40.83 -0.71 12.60
CA MET A 7 -39.44 -0.44 12.23
C MET A 7 -39.15 -1.13 10.90
N GLN A 8 -38.98 -0.34 9.85
CA GLN A 8 -38.48 -0.84 8.57
C GLN A 8 -36.99 -1.28 8.76
N VAL A 9 -36.76 -2.56 8.49
CA VAL A 9 -35.44 -3.13 8.36
C VAL A 9 -34.83 -2.63 7.06
N VAL A 10 -33.84 -1.77 7.14
CA VAL A 10 -33.08 -1.30 5.97
C VAL A 10 -32.16 -2.42 5.52
N ASN A 11 -32.30 -2.82 4.26
CA ASN A 11 -31.55 -3.88 3.62
C ASN A 11 -30.09 -3.38 3.35
N PRO A 12 -29.01 -4.08 3.75
CA PRO A 12 -27.64 -3.58 3.64
C PRO A 12 -27.03 -3.64 2.23
N LEU A 13 -27.83 -3.79 1.19
CA LEU A 13 -27.35 -3.95 -0.20
C LEU A 13 -27.47 -2.70 -1.09
N ASP A 14 -28.02 -1.59 -0.61
CA ASP A 14 -28.16 -0.37 -1.40
C ASP A 14 -27.11 0.69 -1.03
N CYS A 15 -25.93 0.59 -1.63
CA CYS A 15 -25.01 1.71 -1.79
C CYS A 15 -25.39 2.48 -3.07
N GLY A 16 -26.65 2.97 -3.13
CA GLY A 16 -27.18 3.75 -4.23
C GLY A 16 -26.84 5.23 -4.05
N ILE A 17 -26.09 5.80 -4.99
CA ILE A 17 -25.88 7.26 -5.10
C ILE A 17 -27.17 7.85 -5.70
N GLU A 18 -27.99 8.51 -4.89
CA GLU A 18 -29.06 9.38 -5.41
C GLU A 18 -28.44 10.71 -5.90
N PHE A 19 -28.50 10.93 -7.20
CA PHE A 19 -28.23 12.24 -7.79
C PHE A 19 -29.40 13.19 -7.51
N ILE A 20 -29.26 14.07 -6.54
CA ILE A 20 -30.16 15.20 -6.38
C ILE A 20 -29.74 16.31 -7.33
N SER A 21 -30.52 16.51 -8.40
CA SER A 21 -30.39 17.67 -9.27
C SER A 21 -30.98 18.91 -8.58
N ASN A 22 -30.15 19.81 -8.11
CA ASN A 22 -30.58 21.15 -7.76
C ASN A 22 -30.02 22.18 -8.74
N SER A 23 -30.89 22.71 -9.57
CA SER A 23 -30.66 23.90 -10.39
C SER A 23 -30.84 25.16 -9.53
N ALA A 24 -29.84 25.99 -9.41
CA ALA A 24 -29.90 27.46 -9.53
C ALA A 24 -28.60 28.15 -9.09
N HIS A 25 -28.00 28.88 -10.02
CA HIS A 25 -27.29 30.16 -9.95
C HIS A 25 -26.45 30.51 -8.71
N SER A 26 -25.11 30.49 -8.87
CA SER A 26 -24.31 31.71 -8.64
C SER A 26 -22.86 31.50 -9.06
N SER A 27 -22.41 32.36 -9.98
CA SER A 27 -21.04 32.42 -10.48
C SER A 27 -20.05 32.79 -9.37
N ARG A 28 -19.23 31.83 -8.97
CA ARG A 28 -17.89 32.10 -8.45
C ARG A 28 -16.95 31.12 -9.13
N ILE A 29 -16.19 31.63 -10.10
CA ILE A 29 -15.07 30.93 -10.70
C ILE A 29 -14.02 30.77 -9.63
N THR A 30 -14.09 29.69 -8.89
CA THR A 30 -12.97 29.18 -8.12
C THR A 30 -12.11 28.40 -9.12
N MET A 31 -10.98 28.97 -9.51
CA MET A 31 -9.97 28.22 -10.26
C MET A 31 -9.54 27.03 -9.40
N THR A 32 -10.23 25.91 -9.57
CA THR A 32 -9.74 24.62 -9.12
C THR A 32 -8.48 24.37 -9.90
N ARG A 33 -7.33 24.41 -9.24
CA ARG A 33 -6.06 23.91 -9.83
C ARG A 33 -6.33 22.47 -10.23
N ILE A 34 -6.50 22.21 -11.53
CA ILE A 34 -6.48 20.88 -12.09
C ILE A 34 -5.07 20.38 -11.84
N SER A 35 -4.91 19.51 -10.86
CA SER A 35 -3.69 18.74 -10.67
C SER A 35 -3.57 17.84 -11.89
N ASN A 36 -2.58 18.09 -12.73
CA ASN A 36 -2.26 17.24 -13.88
C ASN A 36 -1.59 15.90 -13.46
N ASN A 37 -1.76 15.46 -12.20
CA ASN A 37 -1.23 14.20 -11.75
C ASN A 37 -1.96 13.06 -12.45
N LYS A 38 -1.21 12.18 -13.10
CA LYS A 38 -1.74 10.98 -13.78
C LYS A 38 -2.24 9.92 -12.79
N HIS A 39 -1.76 9.98 -11.53
CA HIS A 39 -2.07 9.03 -10.47
C HIS A 39 -2.43 9.72 -9.16
N ARG A 40 -3.15 9.01 -8.31
CA ARG A 40 -3.41 9.46 -6.94
C ARG A 40 -2.38 8.87 -5.99
N TYR A 41 -1.87 9.74 -5.13
CA TYR A 41 -0.91 9.42 -4.08
C TYR A 41 -1.63 9.38 -2.74
N GLY A 42 -1.48 8.29 -2.01
CA GLY A 42 -2.26 8.04 -0.80
C GLY A 42 -1.42 7.64 0.41
N TRP A 43 -0.08 7.66 0.34
CA TRP A 43 0.71 7.45 1.53
C TRP A 43 0.75 8.73 2.38
N LEU A 44 0.36 8.56 3.65
CA LEU A 44 0.51 9.54 4.73
C LEU A 44 1.59 9.03 5.68
N PRO A 45 2.57 9.86 6.09
CA PRO A 45 3.60 9.43 7.03
C PRO A 45 3.01 8.96 8.37
N ASP A 46 3.53 7.86 8.91
CA ASP A 46 3.14 7.34 10.21
C ASP A 46 3.46 8.34 11.33
N VAL A 47 2.54 8.50 12.27
CA VAL A 47 2.86 9.24 13.51
C VAL A 47 3.89 8.43 14.31
N PRO A 48 5.05 8.99 14.73
CA PRO A 48 6.05 8.25 15.46
C PRO A 48 5.50 7.57 16.72
N ASP A 49 5.77 6.27 16.89
CA ASP A 49 5.33 5.49 18.04
C ASP A 49 6.49 4.65 18.58
N ARG A 50 6.90 4.91 19.83
CA ARG A 50 8.01 4.20 20.49
C ARG A 50 7.69 2.74 20.82
N ARG A 51 6.46 2.30 20.66
CA ARG A 51 6.01 0.92 20.86
C ARG A 51 6.20 0.04 19.63
N ASP A 52 6.59 0.62 18.51
CA ASP A 52 6.85 -0.14 17.29
C ASP A 52 8.00 -1.13 17.52
N PHE A 53 7.76 -2.39 17.22
CA PHE A 53 8.80 -3.41 17.27
C PHE A 53 9.79 -3.17 16.13
N LEU A 54 11.06 -3.02 16.48
CA LEU A 54 12.10 -2.80 15.50
C LEU A 54 12.63 -4.14 14.94
N TYR A 55 12.78 -4.19 13.65
CA TYR A 55 13.49 -5.26 12.96
C TYR A 55 14.99 -5.15 13.22
N ALA A 56 15.62 -6.29 13.46
CA ALA A 56 17.07 -6.40 13.50
C ALA A 56 17.51 -7.54 12.59
N ALA A 57 18.23 -7.21 11.52
CA ALA A 57 18.80 -8.21 10.65
C ALA A 57 19.80 -9.09 11.41
N PRO A 58 19.79 -10.43 11.20
CA PRO A 58 20.76 -11.32 11.85
C PRO A 58 22.20 -10.87 11.57
N LEU A 59 23.04 -10.80 12.60
CA LEU A 59 24.43 -10.37 12.47
C LEU A 59 25.22 -11.19 11.44
N THR A 60 24.93 -12.48 11.32
CA THR A 60 25.48 -13.38 10.29
C THR A 60 25.13 -12.95 8.87
N HIS A 61 23.95 -12.36 8.67
CA HIS A 61 23.54 -11.83 7.38
C HIS A 61 24.20 -10.49 7.10
N ILE A 62 24.25 -9.59 8.09
CA ILE A 62 24.91 -8.27 7.93
C ILE A 62 26.41 -8.41 7.62
N ALA A 63 27.09 -9.38 8.25
CA ALA A 63 28.51 -9.62 8.05
C ALA A 63 28.87 -10.10 6.63
N LYS A 64 27.91 -10.69 5.92
CA LYS A 64 28.10 -11.28 4.59
C LYS A 64 26.88 -11.07 3.71
N LEU A 65 26.49 -9.81 3.49
CA LEU A 65 25.38 -9.50 2.59
C LEU A 65 25.73 -9.93 1.15
N PRO A 66 24.85 -10.66 0.46
CA PRO A 66 24.97 -10.85 -0.97
C PRO A 66 25.04 -9.51 -1.70
N THR A 67 25.75 -9.47 -2.81
CA THR A 67 25.83 -8.26 -3.65
C THR A 67 24.53 -7.97 -4.41
N LYS A 68 23.65 -8.96 -4.49
CA LYS A 68 22.35 -8.85 -5.17
C LYS A 68 21.32 -9.79 -4.56
N ILE A 69 20.12 -9.28 -4.38
CA ILE A 69 18.91 -10.05 -4.03
C ILE A 69 17.79 -9.65 -5.00
N ASP A 70 17.05 -10.64 -5.48
CA ASP A 70 15.87 -10.45 -6.32
C ASP A 70 14.76 -11.41 -5.90
N LEU A 71 13.74 -10.89 -5.24
CA LEU A 71 12.60 -11.66 -4.74
C LEU A 71 11.41 -11.66 -5.72
N ARG A 72 11.51 -10.97 -6.87
CA ARG A 72 10.43 -10.90 -7.88
C ARG A 72 9.88 -12.26 -8.33
N PRO A 73 10.69 -13.34 -8.45
CA PRO A 73 10.16 -14.66 -8.82
C PRO A 73 9.11 -15.24 -7.85
N HIS A 74 9.04 -14.71 -6.62
CA HIS A 74 8.07 -15.13 -5.60
C HIS A 74 6.90 -14.16 -5.47
N CYS A 75 6.92 -13.05 -6.20
CA CYS A 75 5.83 -12.07 -6.19
C CYS A 75 4.67 -12.54 -7.07
N SER A 76 3.46 -12.18 -6.67
CA SER A 76 2.26 -12.26 -7.51
C SER A 76 2.35 -11.26 -8.68
N PRO A 77 1.46 -11.36 -9.70
CA PRO A 77 1.30 -10.31 -10.70
C PRO A 77 1.12 -8.92 -10.07
N VAL A 78 1.66 -7.89 -10.72
CA VAL A 78 1.59 -6.52 -10.19
C VAL A 78 0.15 -6.01 -10.26
N TYR A 79 -0.32 -5.41 -9.19
CA TYR A 79 -1.66 -4.84 -9.11
C TYR A 79 -1.78 -3.50 -9.85
N ALA A 80 -3.01 -3.12 -10.19
CA ALA A 80 -3.35 -1.79 -10.68
C ALA A 80 -4.32 -1.14 -9.69
N GLN A 81 -3.87 -0.09 -8.97
CA GLN A 81 -4.70 0.65 -8.03
C GLN A 81 -5.69 1.62 -8.71
N GLY A 82 -5.46 1.93 -10.00
CA GLY A 82 -6.28 2.90 -10.73
C GLY A 82 -6.17 4.32 -10.15
N GLU A 83 -7.30 5.02 -10.13
CA GLU A 83 -7.39 6.42 -9.68
C GLU A 83 -7.68 6.57 -8.17
N LEU A 84 -7.59 5.49 -7.39
CA LEU A 84 -7.82 5.51 -5.94
C LEU A 84 -6.49 5.67 -5.20
N GLY A 85 -6.47 6.52 -4.15
CA GLY A 85 -5.32 6.76 -3.28
C GLY A 85 -4.98 5.59 -2.34
N SER A 86 -5.15 4.35 -2.79
CA SER A 86 -5.03 3.12 -2.00
C SER A 86 -3.67 2.43 -2.12
N CYS A 87 -2.59 3.19 -2.36
CA CYS A 87 -1.26 2.62 -2.54
C CYS A 87 -0.78 1.84 -1.32
N THR A 88 -1.11 2.26 -0.10
CA THR A 88 -0.82 1.56 1.16
C THR A 88 -1.44 0.16 1.16
N ALA A 89 -2.73 0.06 0.89
CA ALA A 89 -3.44 -1.22 0.81
C ALA A 89 -2.91 -2.13 -0.31
N ASN A 90 -2.55 -1.56 -1.48
CA ASN A 90 -1.96 -2.33 -2.58
C ASN A 90 -0.57 -2.87 -2.21
N ALA A 91 0.25 -2.07 -1.53
CA ALA A 91 1.58 -2.49 -1.07
C ALA A 91 1.47 -3.58 0.00
N LEU A 92 0.58 -3.40 0.99
CA LEU A 92 0.34 -4.37 2.06
C LEU A 92 -0.21 -5.69 1.51
N ALA A 93 -1.21 -5.65 0.63
CA ALA A 93 -1.73 -6.85 -0.03
C ALA A 93 -0.63 -7.59 -0.82
N GLY A 94 0.25 -6.84 -1.51
CA GLY A 94 1.39 -7.42 -2.23
C GLY A 94 2.39 -8.12 -1.30
N ALA A 95 2.70 -7.52 -0.14
CA ALA A 95 3.57 -8.11 0.87
C ALA A 95 2.93 -9.35 1.52
N MET A 96 1.63 -9.30 1.83
CA MET A 96 0.87 -10.42 2.36
C MET A 96 0.84 -11.60 1.39
N GLN A 97 0.54 -11.34 0.11
CA GLN A 97 0.51 -12.40 -0.90
C GLN A 97 1.90 -13.00 -1.15
N PHE A 98 2.96 -12.17 -1.10
CA PHE A 98 4.33 -12.68 -1.14
C PHE A 98 4.61 -13.68 -0.02
N GLU A 99 4.26 -13.35 1.22
CA GLU A 99 4.47 -14.24 2.37
C GLU A 99 3.64 -15.53 2.24
N ARG A 100 2.40 -15.45 1.75
CA ARG A 100 1.58 -16.63 1.47
C ARG A 100 2.24 -17.56 0.46
N HIS A 101 2.76 -17.04 -0.65
CA HIS A 101 3.50 -17.81 -1.65
C HIS A 101 4.75 -18.43 -1.06
N LYS A 102 5.55 -17.66 -0.33
CA LYS A 102 6.79 -18.11 0.31
C LYS A 102 6.54 -19.26 1.28
N GLN A 103 5.49 -19.18 2.09
CA GLN A 103 5.11 -20.19 3.07
C GLN A 103 4.24 -21.30 2.48
N LYS A 104 3.89 -21.22 1.19
CA LYS A 104 3.00 -22.17 0.50
C LYS A 104 1.64 -22.33 1.17
N LEU A 105 1.12 -21.27 1.77
CA LEU A 105 -0.17 -21.27 2.46
C LEU A 105 -1.33 -21.52 1.49
N LYS A 106 -2.34 -22.22 1.97
CA LYS A 106 -3.58 -22.53 1.23
C LYS A 106 -4.80 -22.03 2.01
N PRO A 107 -5.85 -21.59 1.32
CA PRO A 107 -5.93 -21.33 -0.11
C PRO A 107 -5.00 -20.20 -0.55
N ASP A 108 -4.53 -20.23 -1.80
CA ASP A 108 -3.86 -19.09 -2.41
C ASP A 108 -4.93 -18.13 -2.92
N PHE A 109 -4.82 -16.85 -2.55
CA PHE A 109 -5.77 -15.81 -2.96
C PHE A 109 -5.10 -14.43 -2.97
N ILE A 110 -5.69 -13.51 -3.71
CA ILE A 110 -5.33 -12.09 -3.64
C ILE A 110 -6.00 -11.49 -2.40
N PRO A 111 -5.24 -10.93 -1.45
CA PRO A 111 -5.78 -10.16 -0.32
C PRO A 111 -6.63 -8.99 -0.82
N SER A 112 -7.79 -8.76 -0.21
CA SER A 112 -8.70 -7.71 -0.65
C SER A 112 -8.15 -6.32 -0.36
N ARG A 113 -7.60 -5.69 -1.39
CA ARG A 113 -7.03 -4.34 -1.32
C ARG A 113 -8.03 -3.29 -0.87
N LEU A 114 -9.29 -3.44 -1.29
CA LEU A 114 -10.34 -2.50 -0.90
C LEU A 114 -10.82 -2.72 0.54
N PHE A 115 -10.77 -3.96 1.06
CA PHE A 115 -11.01 -4.26 2.48
C PHE A 115 -9.93 -3.63 3.35
N ILE A 116 -8.65 -3.78 2.98
CA ILE A 116 -7.54 -3.14 3.69
C ILE A 116 -7.73 -1.62 3.66
N TYR A 117 -7.96 -1.02 2.47
CA TYR A 117 -8.10 0.43 2.31
C TYR A 117 -9.29 1.01 3.09
N TYR A 118 -10.38 0.28 3.20
CA TYR A 118 -11.51 0.70 4.04
C TYR A 118 -11.13 0.71 5.52
N ASN A 119 -10.50 -0.36 6.01
CA ASN A 119 -10.24 -0.53 7.44
C ASN A 119 -9.08 0.33 7.97
N GLU A 120 -8.06 0.63 7.16
CA GLU A 120 -7.04 1.62 7.53
C GLU A 120 -7.67 3.00 7.72
N ARG A 121 -8.57 3.43 6.81
CA ARG A 121 -9.29 4.70 6.93
C ARG A 121 -10.33 4.72 8.06
N VAL A 122 -10.89 3.58 8.46
CA VAL A 122 -11.71 3.49 9.69
C VAL A 122 -10.88 3.89 10.91
N MET A 123 -9.63 3.44 11.01
CA MET A 123 -8.74 3.80 12.11
C MET A 123 -8.41 5.30 12.12
N GLU A 124 -8.35 5.91 10.95
CA GLU A 124 -8.02 7.32 10.74
C GLU A 124 -9.26 8.25 10.70
N ASN A 125 -10.48 7.69 10.86
CA ASN A 125 -11.76 8.42 10.75
C ASN A 125 -11.91 9.17 9.42
N SER A 126 -11.47 8.58 8.31
CA SER A 126 -11.43 9.21 6.98
C SER A 126 -12.16 8.41 5.88
N VAL A 127 -13.06 7.47 6.24
CA VAL A 127 -13.74 6.56 5.30
C VAL A 127 -14.55 7.25 4.21
N ASP A 128 -15.05 8.45 4.47
CA ASP A 128 -15.92 9.20 3.55
C ASP A 128 -15.15 9.91 2.43
N SER A 129 -13.82 9.87 2.48
CA SER A 129 -12.94 10.54 1.50
C SER A 129 -11.80 9.63 1.06
N ASP A 130 -11.30 9.88 -0.15
CA ASP A 130 -10.08 9.25 -0.66
C ASP A 130 -8.85 10.01 -0.13
N ALA A 131 -8.64 9.91 1.20
CA ALA A 131 -7.62 10.67 1.92
C ALA A 131 -6.23 10.03 1.88
N GLY A 132 -6.12 8.80 1.38
CA GLY A 132 -4.94 7.97 1.60
C GLY A 132 -4.95 7.34 2.99
N ALA A 133 -3.81 6.79 3.43
CA ALA A 133 -3.67 6.17 4.75
C ALA A 133 -2.20 6.03 5.20
N GLN A 134 -2.01 5.71 6.48
CA GLN A 134 -0.73 5.35 7.07
C GLN A 134 -0.46 3.85 6.90
N ILE A 135 0.76 3.47 6.56
CA ILE A 135 1.15 2.05 6.41
C ILE A 135 0.93 1.29 7.72
N ARG A 136 1.29 1.90 8.86
CA ARG A 136 1.09 1.28 10.18
C ARG A 136 -0.36 0.94 10.46
N ASP A 137 -1.30 1.81 10.12
CA ASP A 137 -2.71 1.58 10.39
C ASP A 137 -3.27 0.46 9.52
N GLY A 138 -2.84 0.38 8.26
CA GLY A 138 -3.12 -0.77 7.42
C GLY A 138 -2.59 -2.08 8.02
N ILE A 139 -1.35 -2.10 8.52
CA ILE A 139 -0.76 -3.29 9.17
C ILE A 139 -1.53 -3.66 10.45
N LYS A 140 -1.85 -2.68 11.29
CA LYS A 140 -2.64 -2.91 12.51
C LYS A 140 -4.04 -3.44 12.21
N SER A 141 -4.68 -2.94 11.14
CA SER A 141 -5.95 -3.46 10.65
C SER A 141 -5.83 -4.94 10.31
N ILE A 142 -4.83 -5.33 9.51
CA ILE A 142 -4.61 -6.73 9.12
C ILE A 142 -4.24 -7.60 10.35
N ALA A 143 -3.45 -7.09 11.28
CA ALA A 143 -3.09 -7.83 12.49
C ALA A 143 -4.30 -8.08 13.40
N ASN A 144 -5.22 -7.14 13.51
CA ASN A 144 -6.39 -7.23 14.38
C ASN A 144 -7.55 -7.98 13.75
N GLN A 145 -7.89 -7.65 12.50
CA GLN A 145 -9.09 -8.11 11.81
C GLN A 145 -8.80 -9.18 10.75
N GLY A 146 -7.54 -9.26 10.29
CA GLY A 146 -7.19 -10.08 9.13
C GLY A 146 -7.49 -9.37 7.81
N ASP A 147 -7.46 -10.16 6.73
CA ASP A 147 -7.85 -9.72 5.40
C ASP A 147 -8.57 -10.83 4.64
N CYS A 148 -9.72 -10.52 4.02
CA CYS A 148 -10.48 -11.49 3.26
C CYS A 148 -9.95 -11.63 1.82
N PRO A 149 -10.27 -12.73 1.12
CA PRO A 149 -9.99 -12.86 -0.31
C PRO A 149 -10.67 -11.76 -1.14
N GLU A 150 -9.97 -11.22 -2.15
CA GLU A 150 -10.52 -10.22 -3.07
C GLU A 150 -11.75 -10.74 -3.85
N THR A 151 -11.94 -12.04 -3.94
CA THR A 151 -13.17 -12.64 -4.50
C THR A 151 -14.41 -12.40 -3.65
N GLU A 152 -14.25 -12.12 -2.34
CA GLU A 152 -15.36 -11.80 -1.44
C GLU A 152 -15.64 -10.30 -1.36
N TRP A 153 -14.60 -9.48 -1.46
CA TRP A 153 -14.71 -8.03 -1.53
C TRP A 153 -13.82 -7.50 -2.66
N PRO A 154 -14.36 -7.50 -3.90
CA PRO A 154 -13.62 -7.14 -5.10
C PRO A 154 -13.11 -5.69 -5.08
N TYR A 155 -11.99 -5.47 -5.79
CA TYR A 155 -11.39 -4.15 -5.94
C TYR A 155 -12.21 -3.30 -6.93
N ASP A 156 -13.34 -2.80 -6.46
CA ASP A 156 -14.23 -1.86 -7.16
C ASP A 156 -14.07 -0.47 -6.53
N ILE A 157 -13.34 0.42 -7.20
CA ILE A 157 -13.01 1.76 -6.68
C ILE A 157 -14.24 2.61 -6.37
N ALA A 158 -15.39 2.34 -7.01
CA ALA A 158 -16.64 3.04 -6.72
C ALA A 158 -17.18 2.73 -5.32
N LYS A 159 -16.73 1.62 -4.71
CA LYS A 159 -17.16 1.16 -3.37
C LYS A 159 -16.18 1.51 -2.26
N PHE A 160 -15.23 2.42 -2.48
CA PHE A 160 -14.19 2.69 -1.49
C PHE A 160 -14.73 3.24 -0.16
N THR A 161 -15.89 3.90 -0.14
CA THR A 161 -16.58 4.37 1.07
C THR A 161 -17.52 3.32 1.67
N CYS A 162 -17.83 2.24 0.94
CA CYS A 162 -18.75 1.23 1.40
C CYS A 162 -18.10 0.30 2.42
N LYS A 163 -18.79 0.08 3.54
CA LYS A 163 -18.34 -0.88 4.54
C LYS A 163 -18.42 -2.30 3.98
N PRO A 164 -17.33 -3.10 4.03
CA PRO A 164 -17.38 -4.50 3.65
C PRO A 164 -18.45 -5.29 4.40
N ALA A 165 -19.00 -6.32 3.75
CA ALA A 165 -20.01 -7.17 4.36
C ALA A 165 -19.48 -7.89 5.61
N GLN A 166 -20.35 -8.19 6.57
CA GLN A 166 -19.96 -8.87 7.81
C GLN A 166 -19.30 -10.23 7.56
N THR A 167 -19.67 -10.92 6.48
CA THR A 167 -19.07 -12.19 6.05
C THR A 167 -17.57 -12.03 5.71
N CYS A 168 -17.18 -10.90 5.10
CA CYS A 168 -15.76 -10.60 4.83
C CYS A 168 -14.95 -10.52 6.13
N TYR A 169 -15.49 -9.90 7.19
CA TYR A 169 -14.82 -9.84 8.50
C TYR A 169 -14.75 -11.21 9.20
N GLN A 170 -15.80 -12.04 9.04
CA GLN A 170 -15.80 -13.40 9.58
C GLN A 170 -14.76 -14.29 8.93
N ASP A 171 -14.51 -14.08 7.64
CA ASP A 171 -13.51 -14.85 6.89
C ASP A 171 -12.10 -14.29 7.08
N ALA A 172 -11.96 -12.96 7.09
CA ALA A 172 -10.70 -12.25 7.28
C ALA A 172 -9.94 -12.67 8.54
N ILE A 173 -10.65 -12.96 9.63
CA ILE A 173 -10.03 -13.32 10.93
C ILE A 173 -9.13 -14.57 10.84
N LYS A 174 -9.29 -15.39 9.81
CA LYS A 174 -8.46 -16.57 9.53
C LYS A 174 -7.09 -16.21 8.93
N TYR A 175 -6.93 -14.98 8.44
CA TYR A 175 -5.78 -14.56 7.63
C TYR A 175 -5.19 -13.26 8.17
N LYS A 176 -4.50 -13.35 9.31
CA LYS A 176 -3.91 -12.22 10.02
C LYS A 176 -2.42 -12.07 9.74
N ALA A 177 -1.93 -10.84 9.78
CA ALA A 177 -0.52 -10.59 9.97
C ALA A 177 -0.17 -10.88 11.44
N VAL A 178 0.67 -11.89 11.67
CA VAL A 178 0.98 -12.35 13.03
C VAL A 178 2.16 -11.59 13.63
N GLN A 179 3.10 -11.19 12.79
CA GLN A 179 4.25 -10.41 13.20
C GLN A 179 4.55 -9.31 12.18
N TYR A 180 4.81 -8.11 12.66
CA TYR A 180 5.27 -6.99 11.85
C TYR A 180 6.31 -6.18 12.62
N GLN A 181 7.29 -5.66 11.90
CA GLN A 181 8.40 -4.93 12.50
C GLN A 181 8.78 -3.74 11.61
N ARG A 182 9.12 -2.61 12.25
CA ARG A 182 9.67 -1.45 11.57
C ARG A 182 11.12 -1.71 11.22
N VAL A 183 11.46 -1.64 9.95
CA VAL A 183 12.84 -1.79 9.47
C VAL A 183 13.55 -0.46 9.68
N PRO A 184 14.68 -0.42 10.43
CA PRO A 184 15.44 0.82 10.59
C PRO A 184 15.91 1.37 9.26
N GLN A 185 15.87 2.71 9.10
CA GLN A 185 16.32 3.40 7.88
C GLN A 185 17.84 3.38 7.76
N LEU A 186 18.41 2.20 7.76
CA LEU A 186 19.84 1.92 7.61
C LEU A 186 20.03 0.92 6.48
N LEU A 187 20.92 1.24 5.53
CA LEU A 187 21.14 0.43 4.32
C LEU A 187 21.39 -1.05 4.62
N ASN A 188 22.22 -1.35 5.63
CA ASN A 188 22.52 -2.72 6.03
C ASN A 188 21.32 -3.46 6.63
N GLN A 189 20.40 -2.79 7.33
CA GLN A 189 19.16 -3.38 7.86
C GLN A 189 18.17 -3.67 6.75
N MET A 190 17.99 -2.74 5.82
CA MET A 190 17.14 -2.92 4.63
C MET A 190 17.64 -4.09 3.76
N LYS A 191 18.94 -4.08 3.42
CA LYS A 191 19.55 -5.17 2.67
C LYS A 191 19.49 -6.49 3.43
N GLY A 192 19.71 -6.48 4.74
CA GLY A 192 19.60 -7.66 5.60
C GLY A 192 18.21 -8.25 5.66
N CYS A 193 17.16 -7.40 5.63
CA CYS A 193 15.77 -7.84 5.54
C CYS A 193 15.51 -8.60 4.24
N LEU A 194 15.90 -8.01 3.10
CA LEU A 194 15.76 -8.63 1.78
C LEU A 194 16.62 -9.89 1.64
N ALA A 195 17.84 -9.90 2.18
CA ALA A 195 18.74 -11.06 2.17
C ALA A 195 18.21 -12.21 3.04
N SER A 196 17.41 -11.90 4.06
CA SER A 196 16.67 -12.90 4.84
C SER A 196 15.44 -13.45 4.09
N GLY A 197 15.20 -12.99 2.86
CA GLY A 197 14.10 -13.43 2.01
C GLY A 197 12.77 -12.75 2.34
N TYR A 198 12.79 -11.55 2.91
CA TYR A 198 11.59 -10.80 3.28
C TYR A 198 11.55 -9.44 2.61
N PRO A 199 10.47 -9.12 1.90
CA PRO A 199 10.23 -7.79 1.39
C PRO A 199 9.87 -6.84 2.54
N PHE A 200 9.92 -5.54 2.25
CA PHE A 200 9.38 -4.53 3.14
C PHE A 200 8.58 -3.49 2.38
N VAL A 201 7.46 -3.06 2.97
CA VAL A 201 6.65 -1.94 2.51
C VAL A 201 7.30 -0.65 2.99
N PHE A 202 7.22 0.40 2.20
CA PHE A 202 7.69 1.73 2.60
C PHE A 202 6.96 2.83 1.84
N GLY A 203 6.96 4.03 2.42
CA GLY A 203 6.49 5.24 1.79
C GLY A 203 7.64 6.08 1.25
N PHE A 204 7.42 6.77 0.14
CA PHE A 204 8.38 7.71 -0.42
C PHE A 204 7.72 8.92 -1.06
N SER A 205 8.45 10.04 -1.07
CA SER A 205 8.06 11.27 -1.72
C SER A 205 8.18 11.13 -3.24
N VAL A 206 7.13 11.45 -3.97
CA VAL A 206 7.09 11.35 -5.43
C VAL A 206 7.30 12.73 -6.04
N TYR A 207 8.27 12.84 -6.94
CA TYR A 207 8.58 14.05 -7.69
C TYR A 207 8.17 13.91 -9.16
N THR A 208 8.17 15.03 -9.89
CA THR A 208 7.64 15.13 -11.25
C THR A 208 8.28 14.17 -12.26
N GLU A 209 9.55 13.82 -12.08
CA GLU A 209 10.23 12.85 -12.95
C GLU A 209 9.59 11.45 -12.88
N PHE A 210 9.05 11.06 -11.71
CA PHE A 210 8.42 9.74 -11.54
C PHE A 210 7.24 9.52 -12.49
N GLU A 211 6.49 10.57 -12.83
CA GLU A 211 5.37 10.52 -13.79
C GLU A 211 5.79 10.75 -15.24
N SER A 212 7.08 10.90 -15.52
CA SER A 212 7.59 11.09 -16.88
C SER A 212 7.41 9.83 -17.75
N ASP A 213 7.28 10.02 -19.04
CA ASP A 213 7.25 8.89 -19.99
C ASP A 213 8.56 8.09 -20.00
N THR A 214 9.67 8.73 -19.63
CA THR A 214 10.97 8.07 -19.48
C THR A 214 10.93 7.11 -18.30
N SER A 215 10.51 7.55 -17.14
CA SER A 215 10.36 6.73 -15.95
C SER A 215 9.34 5.60 -16.15
N ALA A 216 8.20 5.92 -16.80
CA ALA A 216 7.17 4.93 -17.11
C ALA A 216 7.65 3.82 -18.06
N LYS A 217 8.64 4.09 -18.92
CA LYS A 217 9.22 3.10 -19.84
C LYS A 217 10.42 2.37 -19.24
N SER A 218 11.31 3.09 -18.57
CA SER A 218 12.57 2.52 -18.07
C SER A 218 12.41 1.85 -16.70
N GLY A 219 11.50 2.34 -15.85
CA GLY A 219 11.45 1.98 -14.44
C GLY A 219 12.69 2.40 -13.66
N GLU A 220 13.51 3.28 -14.19
CA GLU A 220 14.70 3.80 -13.53
C GLU A 220 14.42 5.19 -12.97
N ILE A 221 14.34 5.31 -11.65
CA ILE A 221 14.04 6.56 -10.95
C ILE A 221 15.32 7.10 -10.33
N ASN A 222 15.61 8.38 -10.54
CA ASN A 222 16.80 9.02 -10.01
C ASN A 222 16.50 9.83 -8.73
N MET A 223 17.56 10.37 -8.11
CA MET A 223 17.41 11.35 -7.05
C MET A 223 16.72 12.59 -7.59
N PRO A 224 15.77 13.19 -6.85
CA PRO A 224 15.05 14.38 -7.34
C PRO A 224 16.00 15.55 -7.56
N GLY A 225 15.85 16.20 -8.71
CA GLY A 225 16.60 17.40 -9.07
C GLY A 225 16.02 18.64 -8.38
N GLN A 226 16.83 19.69 -8.22
CA GLN A 226 16.44 20.93 -7.54
C GLN A 226 15.21 21.64 -8.14
N LYS A 227 14.87 21.37 -9.39
CA LYS A 227 13.71 21.98 -10.10
C LYS A 227 12.48 21.09 -10.09
N GLU A 228 12.57 19.89 -9.55
CA GLU A 228 11.44 18.99 -9.50
C GLU A 228 10.45 19.41 -8.41
N ARG A 229 9.17 19.21 -8.72
CA ARG A 229 8.09 19.50 -7.80
C ARG A 229 7.61 18.22 -7.14
N LEU A 230 7.43 18.25 -5.82
CA LEU A 230 6.78 17.20 -5.06
C LEU A 230 5.31 17.06 -5.52
N LEU A 231 4.88 15.84 -5.83
CA LEU A 231 3.53 15.49 -6.26
C LEU A 231 2.70 14.90 -5.12
N GLY A 232 3.33 14.14 -4.23
CA GLY A 232 2.67 13.49 -3.10
C GLY A 232 3.50 12.33 -2.54
N GLY A 233 2.89 11.52 -1.69
CA GLY A 233 3.50 10.36 -1.06
C GLY A 233 2.93 9.04 -1.59
N HIS A 234 3.79 8.09 -1.94
CA HIS A 234 3.42 6.79 -2.50
C HIS A 234 3.97 5.63 -1.68
N ALA A 235 3.14 4.61 -1.45
CA ALA A 235 3.54 3.40 -0.75
C ALA A 235 3.77 2.25 -1.73
N VAL A 236 4.88 1.53 -1.54
CA VAL A 236 5.37 0.48 -2.44
C VAL A 236 6.09 -0.62 -1.67
N VAL A 237 6.57 -1.66 -2.37
CA VAL A 237 7.25 -2.80 -1.75
C VAL A 237 8.66 -2.97 -2.32
N ALA A 238 9.68 -2.88 -1.47
CA ALA A 238 11.04 -3.27 -1.84
C ALA A 238 11.14 -4.81 -1.88
N VAL A 239 11.61 -5.34 -3.00
CA VAL A 239 11.68 -6.78 -3.28
C VAL A 239 13.08 -7.24 -3.71
N GLY A 240 14.07 -6.37 -3.61
CA GLY A 240 15.45 -6.72 -3.95
C GLY A 240 16.38 -5.53 -3.96
N TYR A 241 17.65 -5.80 -4.26
CA TYR A 241 18.68 -4.78 -4.45
C TYR A 241 19.82 -5.31 -5.32
N ASP A 242 20.61 -4.40 -5.87
CA ASP A 242 21.80 -4.71 -6.66
C ASP A 242 22.91 -3.71 -6.34
N ASP A 243 24.03 -4.20 -5.76
CA ASP A 243 25.18 -3.37 -5.37
C ASP A 243 25.96 -2.84 -6.59
N ALA A 244 25.89 -3.54 -7.73
CA ALA A 244 26.57 -3.06 -8.94
C ALA A 244 25.97 -1.75 -9.44
N THR A 245 24.66 -1.55 -9.22
CA THR A 245 23.95 -0.32 -9.58
C THR A 245 23.66 0.58 -8.38
N GLN A 246 23.87 0.09 -7.15
CA GLN A 246 23.51 0.74 -5.88
C GLN A 246 22.02 1.13 -5.82
N ARG A 247 21.13 0.19 -6.25
CA ARG A 247 19.69 0.45 -6.34
C ARG A 247 18.89 -0.65 -5.68
N PHE A 248 17.75 -0.27 -5.08
CA PHE A 248 16.70 -1.20 -4.69
C PHE A 248 15.80 -1.53 -5.87
N ILE A 249 15.28 -2.76 -5.90
CA ILE A 249 14.23 -3.21 -6.81
C ILE A 249 12.90 -3.07 -6.07
N VAL A 250 11.96 -2.35 -6.66
CA VAL A 250 10.71 -1.95 -6.02
C VAL A 250 9.52 -2.39 -6.86
N ARG A 251 8.53 -3.03 -6.22
CA ARG A 251 7.24 -3.38 -6.82
C ARG A 251 6.29 -2.19 -6.71
N ASN A 252 5.77 -1.72 -7.85
CA ASN A 252 4.73 -0.69 -7.92
C ASN A 252 3.32 -1.32 -7.87
N SER A 253 2.29 -0.47 -7.92
CA SER A 253 0.86 -0.83 -7.99
C SER A 253 0.12 -0.14 -9.14
N TRP A 254 0.80 0.09 -10.26
CA TRP A 254 0.25 0.77 -11.44
C TRP A 254 0.09 -0.15 -12.65
N GLY A 255 0.01 -1.48 -12.42
CA GLY A 255 -0.06 -2.49 -13.46
C GLY A 255 1.31 -2.85 -14.03
N ASP A 256 1.34 -3.90 -14.84
CA ASP A 256 2.56 -4.44 -15.44
C ASP A 256 3.06 -3.67 -16.68
N TRP A 257 2.24 -2.77 -17.20
CA TRP A 257 2.58 -1.91 -18.33
C TRP A 257 3.55 -0.79 -17.95
N TRP A 258 3.62 -0.42 -16.67
CA TRP A 258 4.47 0.66 -16.15
C TRP A 258 5.84 0.14 -15.74
N GLY A 259 6.91 0.86 -16.04
CA GLY A 259 8.27 0.52 -15.67
C GLY A 259 8.74 -0.84 -16.23
N ILE A 260 9.51 -1.57 -15.44
CA ILE A 260 10.02 -2.90 -15.78
C ILE A 260 8.97 -3.95 -15.39
N LYS A 261 7.92 -4.11 -16.18
CA LYS A 261 6.80 -5.03 -15.89
C LYS A 261 6.16 -4.76 -14.51
N GLY A 262 5.89 -3.50 -14.21
CA GLY A 262 5.30 -3.08 -12.95
C GLY A 262 6.30 -2.88 -11.81
N TYR A 263 7.60 -3.00 -12.08
CA TYR A 263 8.67 -2.73 -11.13
C TYR A 263 9.49 -1.52 -11.57
N PHE A 264 10.20 -0.95 -10.60
CA PHE A 264 11.16 0.13 -10.82
C PHE A 264 12.35 0.00 -9.88
N THR A 265 13.35 0.86 -10.08
CA THR A 265 14.51 0.90 -9.22
C THR A 265 14.70 2.29 -8.63
N LEU A 266 15.08 2.34 -7.36
CA LEU A 266 15.46 3.55 -6.62
C LEU A 266 16.88 3.46 -6.13
N PRO A 267 17.66 4.56 -6.18
CA PRO A 267 19.00 4.60 -5.58
C PRO A 267 18.98 4.27 -4.09
N TYR A 268 20.04 3.69 -3.56
CA TYR A 268 20.18 3.50 -2.11
C TYR A 268 20.03 4.81 -1.35
N ALA A 269 20.60 5.89 -1.89
CA ALA A 269 20.51 7.23 -1.32
C ALA A 269 19.05 7.69 -1.13
N TYR A 270 18.13 7.29 -2.02
CA TYR A 270 16.72 7.69 -1.93
C TYR A 270 16.04 7.10 -0.68
N LEU A 271 16.27 5.81 -0.40
CA LEU A 271 15.66 5.14 0.74
C LEU A 271 16.37 5.44 2.07
N THR A 272 17.61 5.87 2.03
CA THR A 272 18.37 6.22 3.24
C THR A 272 18.27 7.70 3.62
N ASP A 273 17.62 8.51 2.79
CA ASP A 273 17.33 9.92 3.05
C ASP A 273 15.97 10.05 3.76
N PRO A 274 15.94 10.55 5.01
CA PRO A 274 14.69 10.67 5.78
C PRO A 274 13.72 11.72 5.23
N ASP A 275 14.19 12.65 4.38
CA ASP A 275 13.34 13.62 3.72
C ASP A 275 12.63 13.04 2.48
N LEU A 276 13.11 11.89 1.98
CA LEU A 276 12.62 11.27 0.75
C LEU A 276 11.82 9.98 0.98
N ALA A 277 12.09 9.22 2.04
CA ALA A 277 11.42 7.96 2.32
C ALA A 277 11.33 7.70 3.83
N ASP A 278 10.26 7.01 4.25
CA ASP A 278 10.04 6.60 5.64
C ASP A 278 9.08 5.38 5.70
N ASP A 279 8.69 5.00 6.91
CA ASP A 279 7.68 3.98 7.23
C ASP A 279 8.00 2.60 6.64
N PHE A 280 9.23 2.15 6.87
CA PHE A 280 9.71 0.85 6.40
C PHE A 280 9.18 -0.27 7.28
N TRP A 281 8.32 -1.14 6.74
CA TRP A 281 7.69 -2.22 7.48
C TRP A 281 7.85 -3.57 6.81
N THR A 282 8.25 -4.56 7.57
CA THR A 282 8.24 -5.95 7.12
C THR A 282 7.20 -6.74 7.88
N ILE A 283 6.47 -7.60 7.16
CA ILE A 283 5.35 -8.38 7.68
C ILE A 283 5.72 -9.86 7.64
N ARG A 284 5.24 -10.61 8.63
CA ARG A 284 5.31 -12.07 8.68
C ARG A 284 3.92 -12.64 8.85
N LEU A 285 3.64 -13.71 8.13
CA LEU A 285 2.50 -14.56 8.40
C LEU A 285 3.02 -15.82 9.07
N GLU A 286 2.40 -16.25 10.16
CA GLU A 286 2.65 -17.57 10.69
C GLU A 286 1.63 -18.53 10.09
N SER A 287 2.07 -19.77 9.77
CA SER A 287 1.13 -20.83 9.45
C SER A 287 0.32 -21.15 10.69
N ALA A 288 -1.00 -21.14 10.55
CA ALA A 288 -1.89 -21.71 11.57
C ALA A 288 -1.58 -23.20 11.78
#